data_110b2be8cdc250339f50691f7426ad19
#
_entry.id   110b2be8cdc250339f50691f7426ad19
#
_cell.length_a   1.000
_cell.length_b   1.000
_cell.length_c   1.000
_cell.angle_alpha   90.00
_cell.angle_beta   90.00
_cell.angle_gamma   90.00
#
_symmetry.space_group_name_H-M   'P 1'
#
loop_
_entity.id
_entity.type
_entity.pdbx_description
1 polymer ?
#
loop_
_entity_poly.entity_id
_entity_poly.type
_entity_poly.pdbx_seq_one_letter_code
_entity_poly.pdbx_strand_id
1 'polypeptide(L)' 'LGRSHEFKLHFRGALNNGVSVEELKDVLLQITGYCGFPAGVESFRLAKEVLNEQKDK' A
#
# COMPACT_ATOMS: atom_id res chain seq x y z
N LEU A 1 -3.46 2.54 15.16
CA LEU A 1 -3.60 3.86 14.58
C LEU A 1 -2.28 4.20 13.94
N GLY A 2 -2.00 5.40 13.70
CA GLY A 2 -0.70 5.85 13.26
C GLY A 2 -0.34 5.34 11.89
N ARG A 3 0.75 4.60 11.83
CA ARG A 3 1.36 4.24 10.53
C ARG A 3 0.46 3.44 9.60
N SER A 4 -0.27 2.48 10.14
CA SER A 4 -1.15 1.66 9.31
C SER A 4 -2.27 2.49 8.70
N HIS A 5 -2.85 3.36 9.51
CA HIS A 5 -3.92 4.23 9.07
C HIS A 5 -3.43 5.22 8.02
N GLU A 6 -2.29 5.86 8.28
CA GLU A 6 -1.70 6.79 7.33
C GLU A 6 -1.33 6.12 6.02
N PHE A 7 -0.75 4.93 6.10
CA PHE A 7 -0.39 4.17 4.91
C PHE A 7 -1.62 3.94 4.04
N LYS A 8 -2.72 3.49 4.65
CA LYS A 8 -3.94 3.21 3.90
C LYS A 8 -4.50 4.47 3.25
N LEU A 9 -4.47 5.60 3.96
CA LEU A 9 -4.95 6.86 3.41
C LEU A 9 -4.13 7.28 2.20
N HIS A 10 -2.81 7.20 2.30
CA HIS A 10 -1.94 7.57 1.19
C HIS A 10 -2.10 6.63 0.01
N PHE A 11 -2.26 5.34 0.30
CA PHE A 11 -2.45 4.35 -0.75
C PHE A 11 -3.74 4.59 -1.51
N ARG A 12 -4.85 4.82 -0.79
CA ARG A 12 -6.13 5.14 -1.40
C ARG A 12 -6.05 6.43 -2.22
N GLY A 13 -5.38 7.44 -1.68
CA GLY A 13 -5.19 8.70 -2.37
C GLY A 13 -4.45 8.53 -3.68
N ALA A 14 -3.40 7.72 -3.68
CA ALA A 14 -2.62 7.45 -4.87
C ALA A 14 -3.48 6.77 -5.94
N LEU A 15 -4.26 5.77 -5.56
CA LEU A 15 -5.16 5.09 -6.48
C LEU A 15 -6.18 6.04 -7.06
N ASN A 16 -6.75 6.92 -6.23
CA ASN A 16 -7.74 7.89 -6.68
C ASN A 16 -7.14 8.92 -7.64
N ASN A 17 -5.85 9.17 -7.54
CA ASN A 17 -5.15 10.09 -8.41
C ASN A 17 -4.60 9.44 -9.68
N GLY A 18 -4.93 8.18 -9.90
CA GLY A 18 -4.58 7.50 -11.14
C GLY A 18 -3.26 6.74 -11.14
N VAL A 19 -2.62 6.60 -9.99
CA VAL A 19 -1.42 5.78 -9.88
C VAL A 19 -1.81 4.32 -10.06
N SER A 20 -1.11 3.60 -10.92
CA SER A 20 -1.46 2.23 -11.20
C SER A 20 -1.07 1.29 -10.06
N VAL A 21 -1.74 0.14 -10.00
CA VAL A 21 -1.42 -0.90 -9.02
C VAL A 21 0.03 -1.36 -9.20
N GLU A 22 0.50 -1.43 -10.44
CA GLU A 22 1.87 -1.87 -10.72
C GLU A 22 2.91 -0.89 -10.19
N GLU A 23 2.64 0.40 -10.33
CA GLU A 23 3.52 1.42 -9.78
C GLU A 23 3.56 1.33 -8.26
N LEU A 24 2.42 1.07 -7.63
CA LEU A 24 2.36 0.91 -6.19
C LEU A 24 3.11 -0.33 -5.72
N LYS A 25 3.06 -1.41 -6.49
CA LYS A 25 3.86 -2.59 -6.17
C LYS A 25 5.35 -2.30 -6.18
N ASP A 26 5.80 -1.49 -7.14
CA ASP A 26 7.21 -1.11 -7.19
C ASP A 26 7.62 -0.33 -5.94
N VAL A 27 6.77 0.58 -5.50
CA VAL A 27 7.00 1.34 -4.27
C VAL A 27 7.08 0.40 -3.06
N LEU A 28 6.19 -0.57 -3.00
CA LEU A 28 6.19 -1.54 -1.90
C LEU A 28 7.47 -2.37 -1.88
N LEU A 29 7.97 -2.74 -3.05
CA LEU A 29 9.24 -3.47 -3.14
C LEU A 29 10.39 -2.61 -2.64
N GLN A 30 10.39 -1.32 -2.95
CA GLN A 30 11.40 -0.40 -2.46
C GLN A 30 11.34 -0.29 -0.94
N ILE A 31 10.15 -0.21 -0.38
CA ILE A 31 9.98 -0.17 1.08
C ILE A 31 10.58 -1.43 1.70
N THR A 32 10.32 -2.59 1.10
CA THR A 32 10.88 -3.86 1.59
C THR A 32 12.41 -3.81 1.59
N GLY A 33 13.00 -3.26 0.54
CA GLY A 33 14.44 -3.13 0.44
C GLY A 33 15.04 -2.20 1.48
N TYR A 34 14.37 -1.10 1.79
CA TYR A 34 14.88 -0.11 2.74
C TYR A 34 14.58 -0.43 4.19
N CYS A 35 13.38 -0.94 4.45
CA CYS A 35 12.88 -1.12 5.82
C CYS A 35 12.92 -2.56 6.31
N GLY A 36 13.25 -3.49 5.43
CA GLY A 36 13.33 -4.90 5.77
C GLY A 36 12.04 -5.64 5.59
N PHE A 37 12.11 -6.96 5.72
CA PHE A 37 10.99 -7.85 5.46
C PHE A 37 9.75 -7.59 6.31
N PRO A 38 9.87 -7.43 7.64
CA PRO A 38 8.66 -7.23 8.46
C PRO A 38 7.83 -6.03 8.00
N ALA A 39 8.50 -4.90 7.70
CA ALA A 39 7.80 -3.71 7.23
C ALA A 39 7.22 -3.93 5.84
N GLY A 40 7.94 -4.61 4.97
CA GLY A 40 7.47 -4.91 3.62
C GLY A 40 6.24 -5.79 3.63
N VAL A 41 6.25 -6.86 4.43
CA VAL A 41 5.11 -7.76 4.56
C VAL A 41 3.89 -7.02 5.06
N GLU A 42 4.06 -6.18 6.08
CA GLU A 42 2.96 -5.39 6.62
C GLU A 42 2.38 -4.44 5.57
N SER A 43 3.25 -3.79 4.80
CA SER A 43 2.82 -2.87 3.76
C SER A 43 2.02 -3.59 2.68
N PHE A 44 2.46 -4.78 2.26
CA PHE A 44 1.72 -5.57 1.29
C PHE A 44 0.34 -5.98 1.81
N ARG A 45 0.27 -6.37 3.08
CA ARG A 45 -0.98 -6.75 3.70
C ARG A 45 -1.97 -5.58 3.70
N LEU A 46 -1.51 -4.40 4.09
CA LEU A 46 -2.34 -3.20 4.13
C LEU A 46 -2.79 -2.79 2.74
N ALA A 47 -1.89 -2.89 1.76
CA ALA A 47 -2.23 -2.58 0.38
C ALA A 47 -3.31 -3.52 -0.14
N LYS A 48 -3.20 -4.80 0.19
CA LYS A 48 -4.20 -5.79 -0.22
C LYS A 48 -5.57 -5.47 0.38
N GLU A 49 -5.60 -5.04 1.64
CA GLU A 49 -6.87 -4.63 2.26
C GLU A 49 -7.52 -3.49 1.52
N VAL A 50 -6.74 -2.48 1.14
CA VAL A 50 -7.28 -1.34 0.40
C VAL A 50 -7.79 -1.76 -0.96
N LEU A 51 -7.05 -2.60 -1.66
CA LEU A 51 -7.47 -3.09 -2.98
C LEU A 51 -8.76 -3.90 -2.90
N ASN A 52 -8.92 -4.69 -1.84
CA ASN A 52 -10.16 -5.44 -1.63
C ASN A 52 -11.34 -4.50 -1.37
N GLU A 53 -11.13 -3.42 -0.63
CA GLU A 53 -12.17 -2.41 -0.41
C GLU A 53 -12.61 -1.80 -1.74
N GLN A 54 -11.66 -1.46 -2.60
CA GLN A 54 -11.96 -0.90 -3.90
C GLN A 54 -12.75 -1.88 -4.78
N LYS A 55 -12.41 -3.15 -4.66
CA LYS A 55 -13.03 -4.19 -5.46
C LYS A 55 -14.50 -4.40 -5.09
N ASP A 56 -14.83 -4.21 -3.83
CA ASP A 56 -16.20 -4.41 -3.34
C ASP A 56 -17.14 -3.28 -3.72
N LYS A 57 -16.63 -2.22 -4.28
CA LYS A 57 -17.43 -1.13 -4.80
C LYS A 57 -17.69 -1.33 -6.28
#